data_9b9a0f7248c9677f28db51d13eee5026
#
_entry.id   9b9a0f7248c9677f28db51d13eee5026
#
_cell.length_a   1.000
_cell.length_b   1.000
_cell.length_c   1.000
_cell.angle_alpha   90.00
_cell.angle_beta   90.00
_cell.angle_gamma   90.00
#
_symmetry.space_group_name_H-M   'P 1'
#
loop_
_entity.id
_entity.type
_entity.pdbx_description
1 polymer ?
#
loop_
_entity_poly.entity_id
_entity_poly.type
_entity_poly.pdbx_seq_one_letter_code
_entity_poly.pdbx_strand_id
1 'polypeptide(L)'
;CPAGSVVFAGWVKDTDSFYHAIDVNMLTSLSEGAPYALVEGARMRCATIATSVGGIPYMMESGVTGLLFTPRDVETLTSYMVRLVENPAFRRKLGENFYEKAEQVYSAEATVRHQLDIYRTILRQTARPKEKRRGVMICGAYGKGNAGDEAILKAILRQLQHIDPD
;
A
#
# COMPACT_ATOMS: atom_id res chain seq x y z
N CYS A 1 -14.59 28.55 -3.11
CA CYS A 1 -13.41 28.43 -4.00
C CYS A 1 -13.68 29.12 -5.32
N PRO A 2 -12.68 29.77 -5.95
CA PRO A 2 -12.82 30.32 -7.31
C PRO A 2 -13.24 29.21 -8.28
N ALA A 3 -13.98 29.56 -9.32
CA ALA A 3 -14.36 28.61 -10.38
C ALA A 3 -13.09 28.01 -11.00
N GLY A 4 -13.05 26.68 -11.16
CA GLY A 4 -11.88 25.98 -11.71
C GLY A 4 -10.81 25.57 -10.67
N SER A 5 -11.00 25.90 -9.37
CA SER A 5 -10.06 25.47 -8.32
C SER A 5 -10.14 23.98 -7.99
N VAL A 6 -11.21 23.29 -8.40
CA VAL A 6 -11.42 21.86 -8.19
C VAL A 6 -11.67 21.21 -9.54
N VAL A 7 -10.92 20.15 -9.82
CA VAL A 7 -11.06 19.35 -11.04
C VAL A 7 -11.34 17.90 -10.65
N PHE A 8 -12.43 17.34 -11.15
CA PHE A 8 -12.74 15.92 -11.02
C PHE A 8 -12.14 15.17 -12.21
N ALA A 9 -10.95 14.60 -12.01
CA ALA A 9 -10.20 13.93 -13.08
C ALA A 9 -10.84 12.60 -13.52
N GLY A 10 -11.73 12.03 -12.70
CA GLY A 10 -12.31 10.72 -12.96
C GLY A 10 -11.25 9.60 -12.91
N TRP A 11 -11.40 8.62 -13.78
CA TRP A 11 -10.45 7.50 -13.86
C TRP A 11 -9.19 7.92 -14.62
N VAL A 12 -8.06 7.93 -13.93
CA VAL A 12 -6.74 8.26 -14.49
C VAL A 12 -5.99 6.95 -14.78
N LYS A 13 -5.60 6.73 -16.04
CA LYS A 13 -4.84 5.53 -16.45
C LYS A 13 -3.34 5.68 -16.19
N ASP A 14 -2.82 6.88 -16.44
CA ASP A 14 -1.41 7.21 -16.22
C ASP A 14 -1.24 7.77 -14.80
N THR A 15 -1.12 6.86 -13.85
CA THR A 15 -0.97 7.21 -12.43
C THR A 15 0.39 7.83 -12.14
N ASP A 16 1.43 7.45 -12.87
CA ASP A 16 2.77 8.01 -12.70
C ASP A 16 2.78 9.51 -13.02
N SER A 17 2.28 9.92 -14.18
CA SER A 17 2.16 11.33 -14.53
C SER A 17 1.25 12.09 -13.58
N PHE A 18 0.18 11.45 -13.09
CA PHE A 18 -0.73 12.05 -12.12
C PHE A 18 -0.02 12.38 -10.81
N TYR A 19 0.71 11.43 -10.23
CA TYR A 19 1.43 11.66 -8.97
C TYR A 19 2.61 12.62 -9.14
N HIS A 20 3.25 12.67 -10.30
CA HIS A 20 4.28 13.67 -10.58
C HIS A 20 3.73 15.11 -10.66
N ALA A 21 2.45 15.27 -10.99
CA ALA A 21 1.81 16.58 -11.14
C ALA A 21 1.28 17.15 -9.82
N ILE A 22 1.29 16.38 -8.73
CA ILE A 22 0.75 16.80 -7.43
C ILE A 22 1.85 16.93 -6.38
N ASP A 23 1.68 17.85 -5.44
CA ASP A 23 2.56 18.05 -4.30
C ASP A 23 2.12 17.29 -3.04
N VAL A 24 0.82 17.07 -2.90
CA VAL A 24 0.20 16.46 -1.73
C VAL A 24 -0.78 15.39 -2.17
N ASN A 25 -0.54 14.18 -1.72
CA ASN A 25 -1.48 13.06 -1.83
C ASN A 25 -2.43 13.08 -0.63
N MET A 26 -3.73 12.88 -0.85
CA MET A 26 -4.72 12.91 0.21
C MET A 26 -5.69 11.73 0.13
N LEU A 27 -5.85 11.01 1.25
CA LEU A 27 -6.76 9.88 1.35
C LEU A 27 -7.70 10.07 2.54
N THR A 28 -8.99 10.30 2.26
CA THR A 28 -10.02 10.62 3.27
C THR A 28 -10.99 9.47 3.52
N SER A 29 -10.56 8.24 3.32
CA SER A 29 -11.36 7.03 3.43
C SER A 29 -11.89 6.79 4.84
N LEU A 30 -13.06 6.15 4.94
CA LEU A 30 -13.64 5.73 6.22
C LEU A 30 -13.20 4.31 6.63
N SER A 31 -12.69 3.52 5.69
CA SER A 31 -12.19 2.16 5.92
C SER A 31 -11.16 1.82 4.86
N GLU A 32 -10.02 1.27 5.27
CA GLU A 32 -8.95 0.83 4.38
C GLU A 32 -8.22 -0.39 4.97
N GLY A 33 -7.75 -1.27 4.09
CA GLY A 33 -6.82 -2.33 4.44
C GLY A 33 -5.37 -1.84 4.32
N ALA A 34 -4.84 -1.92 3.12
CA ALA A 34 -3.51 -1.41 2.74
C ALA A 34 -3.63 -0.68 1.39
N PRO A 35 -4.01 0.59 1.39
CA PRO A 35 -4.30 1.32 0.15
C PRO A 35 -3.04 1.55 -0.68
N TYR A 36 -3.05 1.09 -1.92
CA TYR A 36 -1.94 1.29 -2.87
C TYR A 36 -1.67 2.77 -3.15
N ALA A 37 -2.69 3.62 -3.14
CA ALA A 37 -2.56 5.06 -3.33
C ALA A 37 -1.54 5.73 -2.39
N LEU A 38 -1.33 5.17 -1.18
CA LEU A 38 -0.31 5.66 -0.27
C LEU A 38 1.10 5.30 -0.75
N VAL A 39 1.28 4.07 -1.23
CA VAL A 39 2.58 3.60 -1.73
C VAL A 39 2.92 4.27 -3.06
N GLU A 40 1.96 4.43 -3.94
CA GLU A 40 2.12 5.13 -5.23
C GLU A 40 2.53 6.59 -5.00
N GLY A 41 1.81 7.32 -4.15
CA GLY A 41 2.17 8.70 -3.78
C GLY A 41 3.53 8.80 -3.08
N ALA A 42 3.87 7.83 -2.21
CA ALA A 42 5.16 7.78 -1.55
C ALA A 42 6.32 7.59 -2.55
N ARG A 43 6.16 6.73 -3.55
CA ARG A 43 7.17 6.51 -4.60
C ARG A 43 7.46 7.75 -5.42
N MET A 44 6.50 8.66 -5.54
CA MET A 44 6.65 9.95 -6.20
C MET A 44 6.99 11.11 -5.23
N ARG A 45 7.39 10.77 -3.99
CA ARG A 45 7.75 11.72 -2.92
C ARG A 45 6.67 12.74 -2.60
N CYS A 46 5.40 12.40 -2.85
CA CYS A 46 4.27 13.24 -2.44
C CYS A 46 4.14 13.24 -0.92
N ALA A 47 4.04 14.42 -0.31
CA ALA A 47 3.60 14.48 1.08
C ALA A 47 2.18 13.93 1.19
N THR A 48 1.91 13.10 2.18
CA THR A 48 0.64 12.41 2.29
C THR A 48 -0.12 12.81 3.55
N ILE A 49 -1.40 13.14 3.39
CA ILE A 49 -2.38 13.30 4.48
C ILE A 49 -3.38 12.15 4.37
N ALA A 50 -3.61 11.40 5.43
CA ALA A 50 -4.55 10.29 5.39
C ALA A 50 -5.37 10.16 6.68
N THR A 51 -6.55 9.57 6.58
CA THR A 51 -7.34 9.18 7.75
C THR A 51 -6.67 8.05 8.52
N SER A 52 -6.73 8.12 9.85
CA SER A 52 -6.21 7.09 10.75
C SER A 52 -7.21 5.93 10.87
N VAL A 53 -7.35 5.14 9.80
CA VAL A 53 -8.29 4.00 9.75
C VAL A 53 -7.61 2.73 9.26
N GLY A 54 -8.11 1.58 9.72
CA GLY A 54 -7.67 0.26 9.25
C GLY A 54 -6.17 0.07 9.31
N GLY A 55 -5.56 -0.28 8.19
CA GLY A 55 -4.12 -0.52 8.07
C GLY A 55 -3.26 0.73 7.91
N ILE A 56 -3.84 1.91 7.66
CA ILE A 56 -3.09 3.15 7.40
C ILE A 56 -2.10 3.51 8.53
N PRO A 57 -2.46 3.45 9.83
CA PRO A 57 -1.53 3.76 10.92
C PRO A 57 -0.31 2.83 11.01
N TYR A 58 -0.36 1.65 10.41
CA TYR A 58 0.80 0.76 10.29
C TYR A 58 1.69 1.11 9.10
N MET A 59 1.11 1.74 8.08
CA MET A 59 1.83 2.16 6.88
C MET A 59 2.53 3.51 7.07
N MET A 60 1.93 4.42 7.84
CA MET A 60 2.42 5.80 8.02
C MET A 60 2.59 6.13 9.50
N GLU A 61 3.60 6.97 9.79
CA GLU A 61 3.83 7.57 11.09
C GLU A 61 3.55 9.07 11.02
N SER A 62 2.57 9.54 11.83
CA SER A 62 2.13 10.93 11.77
C SER A 62 3.23 11.90 12.22
N GLY A 63 3.49 12.92 11.40
CA GLY A 63 4.55 13.91 11.60
C GLY A 63 5.93 13.46 11.11
N VAL A 64 6.11 12.19 10.71
CA VAL A 64 7.37 11.64 10.22
C VAL A 64 7.29 11.26 8.73
N THR A 65 6.37 10.37 8.36
CA THR A 65 6.18 9.91 6.97
C THR A 65 4.93 10.47 6.31
N GLY A 66 4.13 11.24 7.03
CA GLY A 66 2.91 11.89 6.56
C GLY A 66 2.15 12.48 7.73
N LEU A 67 0.89 12.83 7.51
CA LEU A 67 0.01 13.39 8.53
C LEU A 67 -1.26 12.53 8.64
N LEU A 68 -1.59 12.06 9.83
CA LEU A 68 -2.77 11.26 10.09
C LEU A 68 -3.81 12.08 10.86
N PHE A 69 -5.06 11.96 10.47
CA PHE A 69 -6.18 12.62 11.13
C PHE A 69 -7.37 11.69 11.34
N THR A 70 -8.23 12.01 12.28
CA THR A 70 -9.46 11.24 12.56
C THR A 70 -10.48 11.43 11.43
N PRO A 71 -11.16 10.37 10.97
CA PRO A 71 -12.21 10.51 9.97
C PRO A 71 -13.24 11.57 10.35
N ARG A 72 -13.63 12.41 9.37
CA ARG A 72 -14.57 13.52 9.53
C ARG A 72 -14.04 14.73 10.32
N ASP A 73 -12.80 14.72 10.77
CA ASP A 73 -12.17 15.87 11.41
C ASP A 73 -11.68 16.87 10.33
N VAL A 74 -12.59 17.71 9.89
CA VAL A 74 -12.34 18.71 8.85
C VAL A 74 -11.37 19.79 9.32
N GLU A 75 -11.38 20.14 10.61
CA GLU A 75 -10.52 21.18 11.18
C GLU A 75 -9.05 20.73 11.12
N THR A 76 -8.75 19.54 11.60
CA THR A 76 -7.39 18.97 11.54
C THR A 76 -6.94 18.80 10.09
N LEU A 77 -7.79 18.28 9.21
CA LEU A 77 -7.46 18.14 7.79
C LEU A 77 -7.10 19.50 7.17
N THR A 78 -7.92 20.53 7.40
CA THR A 78 -7.67 21.88 6.89
C THR A 78 -6.35 22.44 7.41
N SER A 79 -6.10 22.32 8.72
CA SER A 79 -4.85 22.75 9.34
C SER A 79 -3.63 22.07 8.69
N TYR A 80 -3.71 20.77 8.42
CA TYR A 80 -2.63 20.03 7.75
C TYR A 80 -2.41 20.47 6.31
N MET A 81 -3.48 20.70 5.55
CA MET A 81 -3.40 21.23 4.20
C MET A 81 -2.69 22.58 4.16
N VAL A 82 -3.14 23.53 5.01
CA VAL A 82 -2.53 24.87 5.13
C VAL A 82 -1.05 24.74 5.49
N ARG A 83 -0.72 23.92 6.50
CA ARG A 83 0.66 23.70 6.94
C ARG A 83 1.57 23.17 5.82
N LEU A 84 1.08 22.26 4.98
CA LEU A 84 1.87 21.71 3.87
C LEU A 84 2.03 22.73 2.73
N VAL A 85 1.03 23.59 2.50
CA VAL A 85 1.14 24.68 1.52
C VAL A 85 2.13 25.74 1.97
N GLU A 86 2.06 26.17 3.23
CA GLU A 86 2.88 27.24 3.79
C GLU A 86 4.31 26.82 4.10
N ASN A 87 4.57 25.51 4.28
CA ASN A 87 5.89 24.98 4.62
C ASN A 87 6.41 23.96 3.59
N PRO A 88 6.95 24.40 2.45
CA PRO A 88 7.48 23.49 1.43
C PRO A 88 8.63 22.60 1.93
N ALA A 89 9.44 23.06 2.89
CA ALA A 89 10.52 22.27 3.45
C ALA A 89 9.97 21.08 4.25
N PHE A 90 8.96 21.30 5.09
CA PHE A 90 8.30 20.25 5.83
C PHE A 90 7.57 19.28 4.91
N ARG A 91 6.87 19.81 3.89
CA ARG A 91 6.20 19.00 2.86
C ARG A 91 7.20 18.05 2.19
N ARG A 92 8.32 18.56 1.68
CA ARG A 92 9.36 17.72 1.05
C ARG A 92 9.93 16.68 2.02
N LYS A 93 10.18 17.07 3.27
CA LYS A 93 10.71 16.14 4.28
C LYS A 93 9.78 14.96 4.53
N LEU A 94 8.46 15.19 4.64
CA LEU A 94 7.48 14.12 4.80
C LEU A 94 7.45 13.19 3.58
N GLY A 95 7.47 13.75 2.38
CA GLY A 95 7.48 12.97 1.14
C GLY A 95 8.74 12.10 1.01
N GLU A 96 9.92 12.65 1.32
CA GLU A 96 11.17 11.90 1.28
C GLU A 96 11.21 10.77 2.32
N ASN A 97 10.83 11.06 3.56
CA ASN A 97 10.77 10.03 4.60
C ASN A 97 9.81 8.89 4.23
N PHE A 98 8.69 9.22 3.59
CA PHE A 98 7.73 8.18 3.19
C PHE A 98 8.23 7.39 1.98
N TYR A 99 8.93 8.04 1.05
CA TYR A 99 9.61 7.38 -0.06
C TYR A 99 10.64 6.36 0.45
N GLU A 100 11.52 6.75 1.37
CA GLU A 100 12.52 5.85 1.95
C GLU A 100 11.88 4.64 2.62
N LYS A 101 10.81 4.86 3.40
CA LYS A 101 10.05 3.77 4.01
C LYS A 101 9.39 2.86 2.96
N ALA A 102 8.83 3.45 1.91
CA ALA A 102 8.16 2.69 0.84
C ALA A 102 9.15 1.81 0.08
N GLU A 103 10.34 2.30 -0.24
CA GLU A 103 11.40 1.49 -0.87
C GLU A 103 11.85 0.33 0.02
N GLN A 104 11.99 0.56 1.31
CA GLN A 104 12.46 -0.47 2.25
C GLN A 104 11.42 -1.54 2.56
N VAL A 105 10.14 -1.18 2.60
CA VAL A 105 9.07 -2.04 3.10
C VAL A 105 8.12 -2.53 2.01
N TYR A 106 7.81 -1.68 1.03
CA TYR A 106 6.75 -1.94 0.03
C TYR A 106 7.29 -2.15 -1.38
N SER A 107 8.61 -2.15 -1.60
CA SER A 107 9.17 -2.55 -2.88
C SER A 107 8.85 -4.02 -3.17
N ALA A 108 8.83 -4.41 -4.45
CA ALA A 108 8.60 -5.79 -4.84
C ALA A 108 9.61 -6.75 -4.20
N GLU A 109 10.89 -6.35 -4.16
CA GLU A 109 11.96 -7.12 -3.54
C GLU A 109 11.78 -7.30 -2.04
N ALA A 110 11.39 -6.22 -1.32
CA ALA A 110 11.14 -6.27 0.12
C ALA A 110 9.93 -7.16 0.43
N THR A 111 8.86 -7.04 -0.35
CA THR A 111 7.65 -7.85 -0.21
C THR A 111 7.94 -9.34 -0.43
N VAL A 112 8.63 -9.68 -1.52
CA VAL A 112 9.01 -11.07 -1.82
C VAL A 112 9.92 -11.63 -0.74
N ARG A 113 10.91 -10.87 -0.30
CA ARG A 113 11.83 -11.29 0.77
C ARG A 113 11.05 -11.60 2.05
N HIS A 114 10.17 -10.71 2.46
CA HIS A 114 9.36 -10.88 3.67
C HIS A 114 8.44 -12.11 3.58
N GLN A 115 7.79 -12.32 2.44
CA GLN A 115 6.96 -13.52 2.21
C GLN A 115 7.79 -14.80 2.27
N LEU A 116 8.96 -14.83 1.64
CA LEU A 116 9.85 -15.99 1.69
C LEU A 116 10.30 -16.31 3.12
N ASP A 117 10.59 -15.30 3.93
CA ASP A 117 10.99 -15.50 5.33
C ASP A 117 9.83 -16.02 6.19
N ILE A 118 8.60 -15.56 5.96
CA ILE A 118 7.40 -16.13 6.58
C ILE A 118 7.27 -17.62 6.20
N TYR A 119 7.35 -17.95 4.91
CA TYR A 119 7.24 -19.33 4.45
C TYR A 119 8.35 -20.23 5.03
N ARG A 120 9.60 -19.77 5.03
CA ARG A 120 10.71 -20.49 5.65
C ARG A 120 10.47 -20.74 7.14
N THR A 121 9.94 -19.76 7.85
CA THR A 121 9.62 -19.87 9.28
C THR A 121 8.52 -20.91 9.52
N ILE A 122 7.44 -20.85 8.75
CA ILE A 122 6.34 -21.83 8.83
C ILE A 122 6.85 -23.24 8.52
N LEU A 123 7.63 -23.39 7.46
CA LEU A 123 8.17 -24.70 7.07
C LEU A 123 9.09 -25.29 8.16
N ARG A 124 9.90 -24.46 8.82
CA ARG A 124 10.75 -24.92 9.95
C ARG A 124 9.91 -25.34 11.16
N GLN A 125 8.87 -24.58 11.49
CA GLN A 125 8.00 -24.86 12.64
C GLN A 125 7.05 -26.03 12.40
N THR A 126 6.63 -26.25 11.16
CA THR A 126 5.68 -27.31 10.78
C THR A 126 6.33 -28.49 10.08
N ALA A 127 7.64 -28.73 10.27
CA ALA A 127 8.35 -29.82 9.66
C ALA A 127 7.78 -31.17 10.13
N ARG A 128 6.68 -31.60 9.51
CA ARG A 128 6.15 -32.97 9.63
C ARG A 128 6.91 -33.91 8.66
N PRO A 129 7.11 -35.20 8.99
CA PRO A 129 7.68 -36.14 8.06
C PRO A 129 6.96 -36.10 6.72
N LYS A 130 7.71 -36.02 5.61
CA LYS A 130 7.17 -35.91 4.23
C LYS A 130 6.14 -36.99 3.91
N GLU A 131 6.32 -38.18 4.48
CA GLU A 131 5.45 -39.35 4.30
C GLU A 131 3.98 -39.17 4.72
N LYS A 132 3.66 -38.13 5.50
CA LYS A 132 2.28 -37.84 5.96
C LYS A 132 1.61 -36.66 5.25
N ARG A 133 2.29 -36.00 4.31
CA ARG A 133 1.73 -34.86 3.56
C ARG A 133 1.19 -35.39 2.22
N ARG A 134 -0.14 -35.36 2.07
CA ARG A 134 -0.81 -35.69 0.81
C ARG A 134 -1.55 -34.42 0.33
N GLY A 135 -0.95 -33.69 -0.59
CA GLY A 135 -1.53 -32.52 -1.21
C GLY A 135 -1.21 -31.19 -0.54
N VAL A 136 -1.63 -30.13 -1.19
CA VAL A 136 -1.46 -28.73 -0.81
C VAL A 136 -2.83 -28.09 -0.64
N MET A 137 -3.04 -27.40 0.50
CA MET A 137 -4.23 -26.56 0.71
C MET A 137 -3.88 -25.11 0.41
N ILE A 138 -4.63 -24.49 -0.49
CA ILE A 138 -4.53 -23.07 -0.82
C ILE A 138 -5.78 -22.37 -0.29
N CYS A 139 -5.59 -21.38 0.57
CA CYS A 139 -6.67 -20.57 1.12
C CYS A 139 -6.61 -19.14 0.58
N GLY A 140 -7.74 -18.61 0.13
CA GLY A 140 -7.86 -17.25 -0.40
C GLY A 140 -9.26 -16.95 -0.89
N ALA A 141 -9.52 -15.71 -1.26
CA ALA A 141 -10.83 -15.24 -1.74
C ALA A 141 -10.97 -15.42 -3.27
N TYR A 142 -10.69 -16.62 -3.77
CA TYR A 142 -10.72 -16.94 -5.19
C TYR A 142 -12.14 -17.16 -5.73
N GLY A 143 -12.33 -16.96 -7.05
CA GLY A 143 -13.58 -17.33 -7.73
C GLY A 143 -14.71 -16.31 -7.63
N LYS A 144 -14.43 -15.06 -7.21
CA LYS A 144 -15.43 -13.98 -7.12
C LYS A 144 -15.18 -12.82 -8.10
N GLY A 145 -14.50 -13.09 -9.22
CA GLY A 145 -14.20 -12.05 -10.22
C GLY A 145 -13.09 -11.08 -9.80
N ASN A 146 -12.35 -11.39 -8.73
CA ASN A 146 -11.14 -10.66 -8.37
C ASN A 146 -9.97 -11.14 -9.23
N ALA A 147 -9.72 -10.42 -10.32
CA ALA A 147 -8.70 -10.78 -11.30
C ALA A 147 -7.28 -10.87 -10.71
N GLY A 148 -6.98 -10.09 -9.66
CA GLY A 148 -5.70 -10.12 -8.97
C GLY A 148 -5.49 -11.44 -8.22
N ASP A 149 -6.46 -11.85 -7.41
CA ASP A 149 -6.39 -13.09 -6.63
C ASP A 149 -6.39 -14.32 -7.54
N GLU A 150 -7.14 -14.30 -8.63
CA GLU A 150 -7.15 -15.37 -9.61
C GLU A 150 -5.82 -15.50 -10.37
N ALA A 151 -5.16 -14.39 -10.69
CA ALA A 151 -3.84 -14.39 -11.29
C ALA A 151 -2.78 -14.98 -10.35
N ILE A 152 -2.83 -14.61 -9.07
CA ILE A 152 -1.97 -15.17 -8.03
C ILE A 152 -2.19 -16.68 -7.89
N LEU A 153 -3.44 -17.12 -7.80
CA LEU A 153 -3.76 -18.56 -7.73
C LEU A 153 -3.21 -19.32 -8.92
N LYS A 154 -3.40 -18.82 -10.15
CA LYS A 154 -2.85 -19.44 -11.37
C LYS A 154 -1.33 -19.53 -11.34
N ALA A 155 -0.65 -18.50 -10.85
CA ALA A 155 0.80 -18.50 -10.72
C ALA A 155 1.27 -19.56 -9.70
N ILE A 156 0.61 -19.64 -8.55
CA ILE A 156 0.89 -20.64 -7.52
C ILE A 156 0.70 -22.06 -8.08
N LEU A 157 -0.42 -22.34 -8.75
CA LEU A 157 -0.72 -23.64 -9.32
C LEU A 157 0.32 -24.06 -10.36
N ARG A 158 0.75 -23.16 -11.24
CA ARG A 158 1.83 -23.43 -12.22
C ARG A 158 3.14 -23.77 -11.54
N GLN A 159 3.50 -23.05 -10.48
CA GLN A 159 4.74 -23.33 -9.74
C GLN A 159 4.66 -24.68 -9.01
N LEU A 160 3.53 -25.00 -8.40
CA LEU A 160 3.33 -26.30 -7.75
C LEU A 160 3.42 -27.45 -8.75
N GLN A 161 2.80 -27.36 -9.92
CA GLN A 161 2.90 -28.35 -10.99
C GLN A 161 4.32 -28.53 -11.53
N HIS A 162 5.16 -27.48 -11.44
CA HIS A 162 6.56 -27.57 -11.85
C HIS A 162 7.44 -28.27 -10.78
N ILE A 163 7.07 -28.13 -9.51
CA ILE A 163 7.81 -28.73 -8.38
C ILE A 163 7.40 -30.18 -8.14
N ASP A 164 6.12 -30.48 -8.29
CA ASP A 164 5.53 -31.79 -8.08
C ASP A 164 4.46 -32.03 -9.16
N PRO A 165 4.84 -32.64 -10.31
CA PRO A 165 3.95 -32.80 -11.46
C PRO A 165 2.88 -33.89 -11.28
N ASP A 166 2.97 -34.77 -10.25
CA ASP A 166 2.03 -35.83 -9.92
C ASP A 166 0.98 -35.35 -8.88
#